data_961e3b1b21ca8afdb2a9f7077424d43c
#
_entry.id   961e3b1b21ca8afdb2a9f7077424d43c
#
_cell.length_a   1.000
_cell.length_b   1.000
_cell.length_c   1.000
_cell.angle_alpha   90.00
_cell.angle_beta   90.00
_cell.angle_gamma   90.00
#
_symmetry.space_group_name_H-M   'P 1'
#
loop_
_entity.id
_entity.type
_entity.pdbx_description
1 polymer ?
#
loop_
_entity_poly.entity_id
_entity_poly.type
_entity_poly.pdbx_seq_one_letter_code
_entity_poly.pdbx_strand_id
1 'polypeptide(L)'
;ISQRYQIPVFILTDQYLSDSQWTEGAFDINSFIHRDYRIRGDSLEEIGDYKRHAYTEDGISPFGIPGTSTKLIVTDSDEHDEEGHITEDPETRIMMVDKRLFKKMPLIKKEISLPLFYGDKDPDIVLVGWGSTYGVVKEAVDIISRHNKAAMIHFSEVYPLPSTEKMDYIGILRGAKKTICIENNATSQFSMLIKSETGYEFTHHINRFDGRPFFADLLARRIDDIH
;
A
#
# COMPACT_ATOMS: atom_id res chain seq x y z
N ILE A 1 10.04 3.88 -3.27
CA ILE A 1 9.45 4.39 -2.02
C ILE A 1 10.46 4.28 -0.88
N SER A 2 10.99 3.07 -0.56
CA SER A 2 11.86 2.86 0.61
C SER A 2 13.06 3.81 0.67
N GLN A 3 13.86 3.88 -0.39
CA GLN A 3 15.04 4.73 -0.41
C GLN A 3 14.69 6.24 -0.45
N ARG A 4 13.66 6.62 -1.22
CA ARG A 4 13.24 8.01 -1.36
C ARG A 4 12.70 8.59 -0.06
N TYR A 5 11.81 7.85 0.58
CA TYR A 5 11.16 8.31 1.81
C TYR A 5 11.85 7.81 3.08
N GLN A 6 12.88 6.98 2.94
CA GLN A 6 13.66 6.44 4.06
C GLN A 6 12.74 5.78 5.10
N ILE A 7 11.93 4.83 4.64
CA ILE A 7 10.98 4.07 5.44
C ILE A 7 11.08 2.57 5.07
N PRO A 8 10.70 1.66 5.96
CA PRO A 8 10.50 0.27 5.61
C PRO A 8 9.38 0.12 4.58
N VAL A 9 9.55 -0.79 3.62
CA VAL A 9 8.52 -1.20 2.67
C VAL A 9 8.37 -2.71 2.75
N PHE A 10 7.16 -3.20 2.96
CA PHE A 10 6.85 -4.62 3.08
C PHE A 10 6.13 -5.08 1.81
N ILE A 11 6.63 -6.16 1.21
CA ILE A 11 5.98 -6.85 0.09
C ILE A 11 5.28 -8.06 0.68
N LEU A 12 3.94 -8.06 0.59
CA LEU A 12 3.11 -9.16 1.08
C LEU A 12 2.87 -10.16 -0.04
N THR A 13 3.19 -11.41 0.19
CA THR A 13 2.90 -12.53 -0.71
C THR A 13 2.21 -13.65 0.07
N ASP A 14 1.52 -14.53 -0.64
CA ASP A 14 0.97 -15.76 -0.08
C ASP A 14 1.52 -16.99 -0.84
N GLN A 15 1.20 -18.17 -0.33
CA GLN A 15 1.63 -19.43 -0.93
C GLN A 15 1.12 -19.58 -2.37
N TYR A 16 -0.12 -19.18 -2.63
CA TYR A 16 -0.69 -19.26 -3.98
C TYR A 16 0.09 -18.46 -5.00
N LEU A 17 0.43 -17.20 -4.67
CA LEU A 17 1.22 -16.33 -5.54
C LEU A 17 2.64 -16.88 -5.70
N SER A 18 3.26 -17.37 -4.62
CA SER A 18 4.63 -17.88 -4.64
C SER A 18 4.79 -19.17 -5.46
N ASP A 19 3.76 -20.01 -5.49
CA ASP A 19 3.76 -21.27 -6.24
C ASP A 19 3.19 -21.12 -7.66
N SER A 20 2.60 -19.97 -7.99
CA SER A 20 2.00 -19.74 -9.31
C SER A 20 3.09 -19.56 -10.38
N GLN A 21 2.84 -20.13 -11.55
CA GLN A 21 3.69 -20.02 -12.73
C GLN A 21 2.84 -19.69 -13.96
N TRP A 22 3.29 -18.71 -14.75
CA TRP A 22 2.71 -18.40 -16.04
C TRP A 22 3.76 -17.89 -17.00
N THR A 23 3.41 -17.83 -18.28
CA THR A 23 4.31 -17.33 -19.32
C THR A 23 4.11 -15.84 -19.46
N GLU A 24 5.21 -15.09 -19.32
CA GLU A 24 5.26 -13.66 -19.55
C GLU A 24 6.21 -13.32 -20.71
N GLY A 25 6.00 -12.18 -21.33
CA GLY A 25 6.96 -11.62 -22.27
C GLY A 25 8.28 -11.26 -21.59
N ALA A 26 9.34 -11.11 -22.36
CA ALA A 26 10.64 -10.67 -21.81
C ALA A 26 10.50 -9.28 -21.20
N PHE A 27 11.01 -9.13 -19.97
CA PHE A 27 11.07 -7.83 -19.31
C PHE A 27 12.07 -6.91 -20.01
N ASP A 28 11.62 -5.72 -20.39
CA ASP A 28 12.54 -4.68 -20.84
C ASP A 28 13.22 -4.04 -19.62
N ILE A 29 14.37 -4.57 -19.25
CA ILE A 29 15.16 -4.08 -18.11
C ILE A 29 15.55 -2.60 -18.30
N ASN A 30 15.72 -2.15 -19.55
CA ASN A 30 16.12 -0.76 -19.84
C ASN A 30 14.96 0.24 -19.62
N SER A 31 13.72 -0.22 -19.56
CA SER A 31 12.58 0.63 -19.23
C SER A 31 12.49 0.99 -17.74
N PHE A 32 13.20 0.28 -16.88
CA PHE A 32 13.22 0.56 -15.45
C PHE A 32 14.07 1.80 -15.15
N ILE A 33 13.41 2.85 -14.68
CA ILE A 33 14.10 4.06 -14.23
C ILE A 33 14.66 3.81 -12.83
N HIS A 34 15.97 3.54 -12.77
CA HIS A 34 16.69 3.48 -11.50
C HIS A 34 17.07 4.89 -11.06
N ARG A 35 16.55 5.32 -9.89
CA ARG A 35 16.96 6.57 -9.24
C ARG A 35 17.63 6.26 -7.92
N ASP A 36 18.88 6.73 -7.76
CA ASP A 36 19.56 6.70 -6.48
C ASP A 36 19.31 8.02 -5.75
N TYR A 37 18.62 7.96 -4.62
CA TYR A 37 18.28 9.12 -3.79
C TYR A 37 19.35 9.40 -2.71
N ARG A 38 20.40 8.62 -2.69
CA ARG A 38 21.51 8.81 -1.75
C ARG A 38 22.49 9.84 -2.28
N ILE A 39 23.08 10.58 -1.36
CA ILE A 39 24.01 11.65 -1.63
C ILE A 39 25.44 11.15 -1.33
N ARG A 40 26.39 11.45 -2.20
CA ARG A 40 27.78 10.98 -2.05
C ARG A 40 28.80 12.00 -2.55
N GLY A 41 30.07 11.80 -2.14
CA GLY A 41 31.20 12.61 -2.62
C GLY A 41 30.98 14.10 -2.42
N ASP A 42 31.33 14.89 -3.45
CA ASP A 42 31.29 16.35 -3.41
C ASP A 42 29.89 16.89 -3.08
N SER A 43 28.84 16.29 -3.63
CA SER A 43 27.46 16.70 -3.31
C SER A 43 27.09 16.51 -1.84
N LEU A 44 27.69 15.55 -1.15
CA LEU A 44 27.51 15.38 0.30
C LEU A 44 28.38 16.38 1.06
N GLU A 45 29.59 16.63 0.59
CA GLU A 45 30.54 17.58 1.20
C GLU A 45 30.00 19.03 1.19
N GLU A 46 29.30 19.42 0.11
CA GLU A 46 28.71 20.75 -0.06
C GLU A 46 27.56 21.03 0.92
N ILE A 47 26.99 20.01 1.57
CA ILE A 47 25.97 20.23 2.62
C ILE A 47 26.70 20.75 3.87
N GLY A 48 26.52 22.01 4.21
CA GLY A 48 27.23 22.69 5.32
C GLY A 48 27.03 21.98 6.66
N ASP A 49 25.86 22.12 7.25
CA ASP A 49 25.46 21.47 8.51
C ASP A 49 24.71 20.17 8.18
N TYR A 50 25.46 19.12 7.88
CA TYR A 50 24.87 17.83 7.55
C TYR A 50 24.33 17.13 8.79
N LYS A 51 23.03 16.84 8.76
CA LYS A 51 22.34 16.02 9.76
C LYS A 51 21.62 14.88 9.08
N ARG A 52 21.99 13.65 9.43
CA ARG A 52 21.41 12.44 8.79
C ARG A 52 19.90 12.37 8.89
N HIS A 53 19.34 12.88 9.98
CA HIS A 53 17.92 12.86 10.28
C HIS A 53 17.30 14.26 10.37
N ALA A 54 17.88 15.24 9.67
CA ALA A 54 17.42 16.62 9.66
C ALA A 54 15.90 16.75 9.57
N TYR A 55 15.32 17.65 10.36
CA TYR A 55 13.89 17.98 10.31
C TYR A 55 13.65 18.99 9.18
N THR A 56 13.31 18.44 8.02
CA THR A 56 13.06 19.20 6.78
C THR A 56 11.59 19.56 6.63
N GLU A 57 11.28 20.46 5.70
CA GLU A 57 9.91 20.86 5.39
C GLU A 57 9.05 19.67 4.94
N ASP A 58 9.61 18.80 4.09
CA ASP A 58 8.96 17.60 3.54
C ASP A 58 9.18 16.34 4.38
N GLY A 59 9.98 16.41 5.45
CA GLY A 59 10.34 15.30 6.30
C GLY A 59 11.36 14.33 5.67
N ILE A 60 11.92 14.64 4.49
CA ILE A 60 12.91 13.80 3.81
C ILE A 60 14.32 14.35 4.09
N SER A 61 15.06 13.68 4.95
CA SER A 61 16.41 14.09 5.33
C SER A 61 17.44 13.76 4.26
N PRO A 62 18.58 14.48 4.21
CA PRO A 62 19.66 14.12 3.31
C PRO A 62 20.21 12.73 3.65
N PHE A 63 20.26 11.87 2.64
CA PHE A 63 20.66 10.47 2.81
C PHE A 63 22.11 10.25 2.29
N GLY A 64 23.09 10.63 3.10
CA GLY A 64 24.49 10.44 2.77
C GLY A 64 24.93 8.98 2.81
N ILE A 65 25.93 8.64 1.96
CA ILE A 65 26.59 7.34 1.99
C ILE A 65 27.86 7.45 2.85
N PRO A 66 27.98 6.61 3.92
CA PRO A 66 29.17 6.62 4.75
C PRO A 66 30.46 6.38 3.96
N GLY A 67 31.54 7.08 4.31
CA GLY A 67 32.85 6.92 3.72
C GLY A 67 33.05 7.54 2.33
N THR A 68 32.04 8.27 1.81
CA THR A 68 32.17 8.97 0.51
C THR A 68 32.48 10.46 0.63
N SER A 69 32.52 11.01 1.84
CA SER A 69 32.92 12.39 2.17
C SER A 69 33.51 12.46 3.56
N THR A 70 33.90 13.65 4.02
CA THR A 70 34.37 13.86 5.40
C THR A 70 33.23 13.93 6.42
N LYS A 71 31.98 14.00 5.95
CA LYS A 71 30.80 14.08 6.82
C LYS A 71 30.62 12.80 7.64
N LEU A 72 30.42 12.96 8.93
CA LEU A 72 30.06 11.88 9.83
C LEU A 72 28.57 11.53 9.63
N ILE A 73 28.29 10.26 9.39
CA ILE A 73 26.92 9.74 9.24
C ILE A 73 26.63 8.85 10.42
N VAL A 74 25.76 9.32 11.30
CA VAL A 74 25.35 8.61 12.51
C VAL A 74 23.86 8.24 12.38
N THR A 75 23.50 7.07 12.85
CA THR A 75 22.11 6.61 12.96
C THR A 75 22.00 5.64 14.12
N ASP A 76 20.85 5.59 14.74
CA ASP A 76 20.54 4.68 15.82
C ASP A 76 19.27 3.89 15.52
N SER A 77 19.05 2.77 16.23
CA SER A 77 17.86 1.92 16.10
C SER A 77 16.66 2.43 16.91
N ASP A 78 16.92 3.23 17.93
CA ASP A 78 15.90 3.79 18.81
C ASP A 78 15.47 5.20 18.34
N GLU A 79 14.73 5.95 19.17
CA GLU A 79 14.45 7.34 18.85
C GLU A 79 15.74 8.15 18.88
N HIS A 80 15.92 9.01 17.91
CA HIS A 80 17.15 9.74 17.68
C HIS A 80 16.88 11.22 17.34
N ASP A 81 17.88 12.03 17.60
CA ASP A 81 17.89 13.45 17.20
C ASP A 81 18.20 13.61 15.69
N GLU A 82 18.34 14.85 15.26
CA GLU A 82 18.66 15.17 13.86
C GLU A 82 20.04 14.67 13.45
N GLU A 83 21.00 14.64 14.36
CA GLU A 83 22.36 14.14 14.16
C GLU A 83 22.41 12.61 14.10
N GLY A 84 21.41 11.91 14.65
CA GLY A 84 21.33 10.46 14.69
C GLY A 84 21.78 9.85 16.02
N HIS A 85 21.89 10.67 17.08
CA HIS A 85 22.19 10.17 18.43
C HIS A 85 20.90 9.75 19.13
N ILE A 86 20.96 8.67 19.86
CA ILE A 86 19.85 8.20 20.70
C ILE A 86 19.40 9.29 21.69
N THR A 87 18.10 9.42 21.86
CA THR A 87 17.53 10.40 22.78
C THR A 87 16.24 9.89 23.44
N GLU A 88 16.04 10.27 24.69
CA GLU A 88 14.79 10.07 25.44
C GLU A 88 14.02 11.39 25.62
N ASP A 89 14.51 12.48 24.98
CA ASP A 89 13.88 13.80 25.09
C ASP A 89 12.48 13.79 24.47
N PRO A 90 11.43 14.18 25.24
CA PRO A 90 10.06 14.12 24.76
C PRO A 90 9.76 15.11 23.64
N GLU A 91 10.43 16.26 23.57
CA GLU A 91 10.22 17.26 22.52
C GLU A 91 10.79 16.75 21.19
N THR A 92 11.99 16.21 21.22
CA THR A 92 12.62 15.56 20.05
C THR A 92 11.78 14.42 19.55
N ARG A 93 11.22 13.58 20.45
CA ARG A 93 10.31 12.50 20.08
C ARG A 93 9.07 13.01 19.35
N ILE A 94 8.43 14.06 19.86
CA ILE A 94 7.25 14.64 19.22
C ILE A 94 7.61 15.15 17.81
N MET A 95 8.73 15.85 17.68
CA MET A 95 9.22 16.38 16.41
C MET A 95 9.49 15.25 15.40
N MET A 96 10.13 14.15 15.81
CA MET A 96 10.44 13.04 14.90
C MET A 96 9.19 12.23 14.53
N VAL A 97 8.21 12.09 15.41
CA VAL A 97 6.90 11.50 15.09
C VAL A 97 6.14 12.38 14.11
N ASP A 98 6.10 13.70 14.32
CA ASP A 98 5.50 14.67 13.39
C ASP A 98 6.12 14.56 11.99
N LYS A 99 7.44 14.54 11.92
CA LYS A 99 8.20 14.34 10.68
C LYS A 99 7.76 13.09 9.91
N ARG A 100 7.61 11.96 10.61
CA ARG A 100 7.24 10.67 10.00
C ARG A 100 5.78 10.62 9.58
N LEU A 101 4.86 11.03 10.45
CA LEU A 101 3.42 10.86 10.25
C LEU A 101 2.75 12.02 9.52
N PHE A 102 3.16 13.26 9.77
CA PHE A 102 2.44 14.43 9.25
C PHE A 102 3.15 15.15 8.10
N LYS A 103 4.47 14.94 7.93
CA LYS A 103 5.20 15.47 6.77
C LYS A 103 5.41 14.41 5.70
N LYS A 104 5.99 13.27 6.04
CA LYS A 104 6.38 12.22 5.10
C LYS A 104 5.20 11.40 4.58
N MET A 105 4.29 10.97 5.46
CA MET A 105 3.16 10.13 5.10
C MET A 105 2.23 10.74 4.05
N PRO A 106 1.87 12.04 4.08
CA PRO A 106 1.06 12.65 3.02
C PRO A 106 1.70 12.61 1.64
N LEU A 107 3.04 12.69 1.57
CA LEU A 107 3.77 12.57 0.30
C LEU A 107 3.72 11.14 -0.24
N ILE A 108 3.88 10.16 0.64
CA ILE A 108 3.76 8.74 0.29
C ILE A 108 2.36 8.43 -0.23
N LYS A 109 1.31 8.90 0.45
CA LYS A 109 -0.09 8.72 0.01
C LYS A 109 -0.36 9.22 -1.41
N LYS A 110 0.32 10.28 -1.84
CA LYS A 110 0.18 10.82 -3.21
C LYS A 110 0.78 9.91 -4.28
N GLU A 111 1.72 9.05 -3.93
CA GLU A 111 2.41 8.12 -4.83
C GLU A 111 1.80 6.72 -4.84
N ILE A 112 0.96 6.38 -3.86
CA ILE A 112 0.28 5.09 -3.82
C ILE A 112 -0.62 4.94 -5.04
N SER A 113 -0.54 3.77 -5.67
CA SER A 113 -1.32 3.43 -6.85
C SER A 113 -2.82 3.40 -6.51
N LEU A 114 -3.63 3.93 -7.42
CA LEU A 114 -5.08 3.82 -7.28
C LEU A 114 -5.51 2.36 -7.34
N PRO A 115 -6.58 1.98 -6.62
CA PRO A 115 -7.12 0.65 -6.78
C PRO A 115 -7.67 0.47 -8.20
N LEU A 116 -7.53 -0.74 -8.72
CA LEU A 116 -8.05 -1.08 -10.03
C LEU A 116 -9.57 -1.26 -9.92
N PHE A 117 -10.30 -0.55 -10.78
CA PHE A 117 -11.74 -0.73 -10.96
C PHE A 117 -12.00 -1.57 -12.22
N TYR A 118 -12.89 -2.57 -12.10
CA TYR A 118 -13.28 -3.44 -13.21
C TYR A 118 -14.76 -3.81 -13.10
N GLY A 119 -15.50 -3.73 -14.21
CA GLY A 119 -16.91 -4.11 -14.27
C GLY A 119 -17.86 -2.96 -14.57
N ASP A 120 -19.10 -3.03 -14.08
CA ASP A 120 -20.16 -2.03 -14.30
C ASP A 120 -19.81 -0.69 -13.63
N LYS A 121 -20.09 0.42 -14.30
CA LYS A 121 -19.79 1.77 -13.77
C LYS A 121 -20.78 2.22 -12.68
N ASP A 122 -21.94 1.60 -12.62
CA ASP A 122 -22.99 1.86 -11.64
C ASP A 122 -23.41 0.51 -11.02
N PRO A 123 -22.53 -0.11 -10.20
CA PRO A 123 -22.70 -1.47 -9.74
C PRO A 123 -23.69 -1.57 -8.57
N ASP A 124 -24.55 -2.56 -8.62
CA ASP A 124 -25.34 -2.99 -7.47
C ASP A 124 -24.51 -3.82 -6.46
N ILE A 125 -23.51 -4.55 -6.98
CA ILE A 125 -22.64 -5.44 -6.20
C ILE A 125 -21.19 -5.03 -6.44
N VAL A 126 -20.45 -4.73 -5.38
CA VAL A 126 -19.01 -4.44 -5.46
C VAL A 126 -18.23 -5.47 -4.67
N LEU A 127 -17.34 -6.17 -5.36
CA LEU A 127 -16.39 -7.11 -4.77
C LEU A 127 -15.07 -6.37 -4.51
N VAL A 128 -14.56 -6.46 -3.29
CA VAL A 128 -13.28 -5.85 -2.93
C VAL A 128 -12.29 -6.94 -2.58
N GLY A 129 -11.13 -6.88 -3.21
CA GLY A 129 -10.02 -7.81 -2.97
C GLY A 129 -8.67 -7.10 -2.99
N TRP A 130 -7.64 -7.82 -2.60
CA TRP A 130 -6.26 -7.36 -2.62
C TRP A 130 -5.29 -8.52 -2.87
N GLY A 131 -4.07 -8.20 -3.32
CA GLY A 131 -3.01 -9.17 -3.53
C GLY A 131 -3.40 -10.28 -4.50
N SER A 132 -3.25 -11.54 -4.11
CA SER A 132 -3.47 -12.73 -4.93
C SER A 132 -4.93 -12.99 -5.33
N THR A 133 -5.88 -12.28 -4.74
CA THR A 133 -7.32 -12.43 -5.08
C THR A 133 -7.72 -11.79 -6.41
N TYR A 134 -6.83 -11.05 -7.07
CA TYR A 134 -7.15 -10.31 -8.30
C TYR A 134 -7.85 -11.15 -9.36
N GLY A 135 -7.21 -12.23 -9.82
CA GLY A 135 -7.71 -13.04 -10.93
C GLY A 135 -9.06 -13.67 -10.63
N VAL A 136 -9.19 -14.28 -9.45
CA VAL A 136 -10.41 -14.99 -9.06
C VAL A 136 -11.58 -14.03 -8.84
N VAL A 137 -11.35 -12.84 -8.27
CA VAL A 137 -12.42 -11.85 -8.08
C VAL A 137 -12.85 -11.25 -9.41
N LYS A 138 -11.90 -10.96 -10.31
CA LYS A 138 -12.19 -10.49 -11.66
C LYS A 138 -13.08 -11.49 -12.42
N GLU A 139 -12.71 -12.78 -12.44
CA GLU A 139 -13.48 -13.81 -13.08
C GLU A 139 -14.87 -14.01 -12.43
N ALA A 140 -14.96 -13.91 -11.11
CA ALA A 140 -16.25 -13.94 -10.42
C ALA A 140 -17.16 -12.78 -10.85
N VAL A 141 -16.62 -11.57 -11.02
CA VAL A 141 -17.37 -10.43 -11.59
C VAL A 141 -17.88 -10.75 -13.00
N ASP A 142 -17.06 -11.35 -13.87
CA ASP A 142 -17.47 -11.73 -15.23
C ASP A 142 -18.63 -12.75 -15.22
N ILE A 143 -18.65 -13.66 -14.24
CA ILE A 143 -19.75 -14.64 -14.07
C ILE A 143 -21.01 -13.93 -13.58
N ILE A 144 -20.92 -13.14 -12.52
CA ILE A 144 -22.06 -12.45 -11.88
C ILE A 144 -22.66 -11.39 -12.81
N SER A 145 -21.85 -10.73 -13.61
CA SER A 145 -22.27 -9.68 -14.55
C SER A 145 -23.20 -10.16 -15.66
N ARG A 146 -23.40 -11.49 -15.79
CA ARG A 146 -24.37 -12.06 -16.72
C ARG A 146 -25.83 -11.76 -16.30
N HIS A 147 -26.06 -11.48 -15.03
CA HIS A 147 -27.42 -11.29 -14.46
C HIS A 147 -27.51 -10.19 -13.39
N ASN A 148 -26.38 -9.57 -13.00
CA ASN A 148 -26.33 -8.46 -12.04
C ASN A 148 -25.40 -7.37 -12.53
N LYS A 149 -25.55 -6.15 -12.03
CA LYS A 149 -24.56 -5.09 -12.19
C LYS A 149 -23.46 -5.28 -11.14
N ALA A 150 -22.33 -5.83 -11.54
CA ALA A 150 -21.24 -6.14 -10.64
C ALA A 150 -19.94 -5.44 -11.04
N ALA A 151 -19.14 -5.09 -10.04
CA ALA A 151 -17.80 -4.55 -10.23
C ALA A 151 -16.82 -5.08 -9.19
N MET A 152 -15.55 -4.93 -9.48
CA MET A 152 -14.43 -5.18 -8.57
C MET A 152 -13.68 -3.89 -8.29
N ILE A 153 -13.27 -3.71 -7.06
CA ILE A 153 -12.22 -2.77 -6.64
C ILE A 153 -11.08 -3.61 -6.05
N HIS A 154 -9.91 -3.56 -6.71
CA HIS A 154 -8.76 -4.37 -6.28
C HIS A 154 -7.58 -3.49 -5.87
N PHE A 155 -7.02 -3.77 -4.71
CA PHE A 155 -5.87 -3.06 -4.14
C PHE A 155 -4.59 -3.87 -4.32
N SER A 156 -3.61 -3.32 -5.04
CA SER A 156 -2.25 -3.86 -5.11
C SER A 156 -1.35 -3.31 -4.00
N GLU A 157 -1.67 -2.12 -3.49
CA GLU A 157 -1.01 -1.47 -2.37
C GLU A 157 -2.04 -1.26 -1.27
N VAL A 158 -1.78 -1.81 -0.08
CA VAL A 158 -2.80 -1.88 0.98
C VAL A 158 -2.62 -0.80 2.06
N TYR A 159 -1.41 -0.28 2.25
CA TYR A 159 -1.15 0.79 3.22
C TYR A 159 0.05 1.65 2.82
N PRO A 160 -0.04 3.00 2.95
CA PRO A 160 -1.24 3.75 3.28
C PRO A 160 -2.32 3.61 2.21
N LEU A 161 -3.59 3.75 2.58
CA LEU A 161 -4.67 3.67 1.59
C LEU A 161 -4.54 4.78 0.54
N PRO A 162 -4.86 4.50 -0.74
CA PRO A 162 -4.87 5.50 -1.81
C PRO A 162 -5.78 6.69 -1.49
N SER A 163 -5.41 7.88 -1.99
CA SER A 163 -6.25 9.07 -1.84
C SER A 163 -7.58 8.91 -2.60
N THR A 164 -8.69 9.23 -1.94
CA THR A 164 -10.02 9.26 -2.55
C THR A 164 -10.25 10.47 -3.47
N GLU A 165 -9.37 11.47 -3.45
CA GLU A 165 -9.47 12.66 -4.32
C GLU A 165 -9.35 12.32 -5.81
N LYS A 166 -8.53 11.32 -6.16
CA LYS A 166 -8.32 10.88 -7.54
C LYS A 166 -9.32 9.81 -7.99
N MET A 167 -9.82 9.02 -7.06
CA MET A 167 -10.82 7.99 -7.27
C MET A 167 -11.60 7.80 -5.98
N ASP A 168 -12.86 8.21 -5.98
CA ASP A 168 -13.75 8.05 -4.83
C ASP A 168 -14.27 6.60 -4.72
N TYR A 169 -13.36 5.67 -4.43
CA TYR A 169 -13.75 4.27 -4.23
C TYR A 169 -14.66 4.06 -3.02
N ILE A 170 -14.60 4.93 -2.02
CA ILE A 170 -15.52 4.90 -0.87
C ILE A 170 -16.93 5.33 -1.29
N GLY A 171 -17.05 6.35 -2.15
CA GLY A 171 -18.34 6.74 -2.74
C GLY A 171 -18.96 5.62 -3.57
N ILE A 172 -18.16 4.92 -4.39
CA ILE A 172 -18.62 3.74 -5.14
C ILE A 172 -19.15 2.67 -4.19
N LEU A 173 -18.42 2.35 -3.13
CA LEU A 173 -18.85 1.37 -2.12
C LEU A 173 -20.14 1.77 -1.44
N ARG A 174 -20.31 3.05 -1.09
CA ARG A 174 -21.54 3.57 -0.46
C ARG A 174 -22.74 3.58 -1.39
N GLY A 175 -22.52 3.70 -2.70
CA GLY A 175 -23.57 3.67 -3.71
C GLY A 175 -24.10 2.27 -4.03
N ALA A 176 -23.32 1.23 -3.78
CA ALA A 176 -23.69 -0.14 -4.08
C ALA A 176 -24.67 -0.72 -3.04
N LYS A 177 -25.56 -1.62 -3.49
CA LYS A 177 -26.50 -2.34 -2.61
C LYS A 177 -25.80 -3.38 -1.74
N LYS A 178 -24.78 -4.06 -2.31
CA LYS A 178 -23.98 -5.07 -1.62
C LYS A 178 -22.50 -4.80 -1.85
N THR A 179 -21.73 -4.80 -0.78
CA THR A 179 -20.27 -4.70 -0.84
C THR A 179 -19.66 -5.86 -0.08
N ILE A 180 -18.78 -6.60 -0.75
CA ILE A 180 -18.28 -7.87 -0.26
C ILE A 180 -16.75 -7.81 -0.25
N CYS A 181 -16.14 -7.86 0.92
CA CYS A 181 -14.69 -7.98 1.04
C CYS A 181 -14.27 -9.45 0.99
N ILE A 182 -13.33 -9.79 0.10
CA ILE A 182 -12.89 -11.15 -0.19
C ILE A 182 -11.42 -11.29 0.22
N GLU A 183 -11.14 -12.15 1.20
CA GLU A 183 -9.82 -12.23 1.81
C GLU A 183 -9.38 -13.66 2.11
N ASN A 184 -8.10 -13.95 1.83
CA ASN A 184 -7.44 -15.21 2.20
C ASN A 184 -6.90 -15.15 3.64
N ASN A 185 -7.73 -14.70 4.58
CA ASN A 185 -7.44 -14.71 6.02
C ASN A 185 -8.71 -14.93 6.84
N ALA A 186 -8.55 -15.25 8.11
CA ALA A 186 -9.66 -15.61 8.99
C ALA A 186 -10.40 -14.39 9.58
N THR A 187 -9.77 -13.22 9.62
CA THR A 187 -10.20 -12.08 10.46
C THR A 187 -10.58 -10.84 9.67
N SER A 188 -10.67 -10.92 8.33
CA SER A 188 -11.01 -9.77 7.48
C SER A 188 -10.10 -8.57 7.71
N GLN A 189 -8.77 -8.81 7.70
CA GLN A 189 -7.77 -7.80 8.09
C GLN A 189 -7.82 -6.55 7.21
N PHE A 190 -8.00 -6.71 5.90
CA PHE A 190 -8.10 -5.56 5.00
C PHE A 190 -9.41 -4.79 5.18
N SER A 191 -10.51 -5.49 5.39
CA SER A 191 -11.79 -4.85 5.74
C SER A 191 -11.67 -4.04 7.03
N MET A 192 -10.99 -4.59 8.05
CA MET A 192 -10.73 -3.87 9.32
C MET A 192 -9.87 -2.63 9.09
N LEU A 193 -8.87 -2.71 8.22
CA LEU A 193 -8.03 -1.56 7.84
C LEU A 193 -8.85 -0.48 7.14
N ILE A 194 -9.68 -0.84 6.15
CA ILE A 194 -10.58 0.10 5.47
C ILE A 194 -11.49 0.79 6.49
N LYS A 195 -12.09 0.02 7.41
CA LYS A 195 -12.97 0.57 8.45
C LYS A 195 -12.21 1.54 9.37
N SER A 196 -11.01 1.18 9.80
CA SER A 196 -10.16 2.02 10.66
C SER A 196 -9.78 3.34 10.01
N GLU A 197 -9.41 3.33 8.73
CA GLU A 197 -8.90 4.49 8.01
C GLU A 197 -10.00 5.39 7.44
N THR A 198 -11.20 4.83 7.14
CA THR A 198 -12.24 5.54 6.38
C THR A 198 -13.60 5.60 7.06
N GLY A 199 -13.79 4.82 8.13
CA GLY A 199 -15.09 4.61 8.76
C GLY A 199 -16.09 3.79 7.92
N TYR A 200 -15.67 3.27 6.74
CA TYR A 200 -16.51 2.46 5.89
C TYR A 200 -16.57 1.01 6.38
N GLU A 201 -17.77 0.42 6.40
CA GLU A 201 -18.02 -0.97 6.79
C GLU A 201 -18.66 -1.74 5.64
N PHE A 202 -18.08 -2.88 5.28
CA PHE A 202 -18.62 -3.75 4.23
C PHE A 202 -19.92 -4.42 4.70
N THR A 203 -20.85 -4.62 3.76
CA THR A 203 -22.11 -5.34 4.07
C THR A 203 -21.86 -6.82 4.33
N HIS A 204 -20.83 -7.41 3.67
CA HIS A 204 -20.52 -8.83 3.77
C HIS A 204 -19.01 -9.09 3.68
N HIS A 205 -18.61 -10.25 4.19
CA HIS A 205 -17.24 -10.75 4.14
C HIS A 205 -17.22 -12.19 3.65
N ILE A 206 -16.30 -12.51 2.74
CA ILE A 206 -16.04 -13.88 2.31
C ILE A 206 -14.57 -14.19 2.60
N ASN A 207 -14.34 -14.93 3.67
CA ASN A 207 -13.02 -15.35 4.11
C ASN A 207 -12.74 -16.79 3.74
N ARG A 208 -11.48 -17.06 3.34
CA ARG A 208 -10.96 -18.40 3.14
C ARG A 208 -9.59 -18.54 3.78
N PHE A 209 -9.43 -19.47 4.68
CA PHE A 209 -8.21 -19.68 5.45
C PHE A 209 -7.86 -21.15 5.68
N ASP A 210 -8.30 -22.00 4.74
CA ASP A 210 -8.04 -23.44 4.72
C ASP A 210 -6.75 -23.82 3.95
N GLY A 211 -5.92 -22.82 3.59
CA GLY A 211 -4.69 -22.99 2.83
C GLY A 211 -4.88 -23.17 1.32
N ARG A 212 -6.11 -23.06 0.82
CA ARG A 212 -6.43 -23.19 -0.60
C ARG A 212 -6.85 -21.87 -1.22
N PRO A 213 -6.59 -21.63 -2.53
CA PRO A 213 -7.08 -20.45 -3.23
C PRO A 213 -8.61 -20.47 -3.37
N PHE A 214 -9.19 -19.31 -3.62
CA PHE A 214 -10.57 -19.22 -4.09
C PHE A 214 -10.70 -19.80 -5.50
N PHE A 215 -11.91 -20.29 -5.83
CA PHE A 215 -12.31 -20.66 -7.18
C PHE A 215 -13.46 -19.76 -7.64
N ALA A 216 -13.36 -19.21 -8.83
CA ALA A 216 -14.25 -18.14 -9.30
C ALA A 216 -15.72 -18.56 -9.37
N ASP A 217 -16.00 -19.77 -9.83
CA ASP A 217 -17.36 -20.34 -9.92
C ASP A 217 -18.00 -20.56 -8.54
N LEU A 218 -17.21 -21.06 -7.57
CA LEU A 218 -17.67 -21.25 -6.20
C LEU A 218 -17.87 -19.90 -5.49
N LEU A 219 -16.99 -18.94 -5.76
CA LEU A 219 -17.11 -17.59 -5.23
C LEU A 219 -18.37 -16.90 -5.77
N ALA A 220 -18.62 -16.97 -7.08
CA ALA A 220 -19.79 -16.38 -7.71
C ALA A 220 -21.10 -16.97 -7.14
N ARG A 221 -21.19 -18.30 -7.03
CA ARG A 221 -22.35 -18.97 -6.41
C ARG A 221 -22.58 -18.49 -4.98
N ARG A 222 -21.51 -18.43 -4.17
CA ARG A 222 -21.61 -17.96 -2.78
C ARG A 222 -22.09 -16.51 -2.69
N ILE A 223 -21.74 -15.67 -3.67
CA ILE A 223 -22.19 -14.27 -3.74
C ILE A 223 -23.66 -14.19 -4.14
N ASP A 224 -24.12 -15.04 -5.09
CA ASP A 224 -25.52 -15.10 -5.49
C ASP A 224 -26.44 -15.59 -4.35
N ASP A 225 -25.94 -16.44 -3.44
CA ASP A 225 -26.67 -16.93 -2.26
C ASP A 225 -26.77 -15.88 -1.13
N ILE A 226 -26.06 -14.78 -1.21
CA ILE A 226 -26.15 -13.68 -0.24
C ILE A 226 -27.42 -12.87 -0.51
N HIS A 227 -28.36 -12.88 0.44
CA HIS A 227 -29.65 -12.18 0.36
C HIS A 227 -29.63 -10.78 1.02
#